data_9a1985e8992472d9849c1427a085f3a7
#
_entry.id   9a1985e8992472d9849c1427a085f3a7
#
_cell.length_a   1.000
_cell.length_b   1.000
_cell.length_c   1.000
_cell.angle_alpha   90.00
_cell.angle_beta   90.00
_cell.angle_gamma   90.00
#
_symmetry.space_group_name_H-M   'P 1'
#
loop_
_entity.id
_entity.type
_entity.pdbx_description
1 polymer ?
#
loop_
_entity_poly.entity_id
_entity_poly.type
_entity_poly.pdbx_seq_one_letter_code
_entity_poly.pdbx_strand_id
1 'polypeptide(L)'
;MMIRLAVITGASSGLGSVYAKLVDRRKDIDEILLIARREDKLLALASELAHPATVLPLDLTKSASIDRLKIALESKAKRSPFAELALSAATEKSGDGMTIAFFINCAGIGKIGDYCDIAREDNERMIALNCTALVNAALASLPYMKRGSRLINVSSTSAFQPFQHLAVYAATKAFVLSWSRALRWELFSRGIRVTAVCPYWMTKTEFIKNAQSGAGRSSHAIRNFHFGDDPVVAAHHSLWASALNLPVVTTGAVSTLHRIIAKVIPREIMQLLWELWRLL
;
A
#
# COMPACT_ATOMS: atom_id res chain seq x y z
N MET A 1 2.49 11.93 26.86
CA MET A 1 3.00 12.12 25.50
C MET A 1 2.14 11.33 24.55
N MET A 2 1.65 11.90 23.46
CA MET A 2 0.76 11.22 22.50
C MET A 2 1.58 10.22 21.67
N ILE A 3 1.17 8.95 21.63
CA ILE A 3 1.85 7.89 20.88
C ILE A 3 1.74 8.18 19.37
N ARG A 4 2.85 8.19 18.66
CA ARG A 4 2.93 8.35 17.21
C ARG A 4 3.15 6.99 16.55
N LEU A 5 2.06 6.41 16.05
CA LEU A 5 2.01 5.07 15.46
C LEU A 5 2.27 5.09 13.95
N ALA A 6 3.08 4.16 13.47
CA ALA A 6 3.12 3.80 12.05
C ALA A 6 2.42 2.46 11.83
N VAL A 7 1.50 2.39 10.88
CA VAL A 7 0.76 1.18 10.51
C VAL A 7 1.16 0.77 9.10
N ILE A 8 1.58 -0.49 8.92
CA ILE A 8 2.07 -0.98 7.62
C ILE A 8 1.39 -2.29 7.28
N THR A 9 0.60 -2.30 6.21
CA THR A 9 0.01 -3.52 5.67
C THR A 9 0.96 -4.18 4.66
N GLY A 10 0.90 -5.51 4.53
CA GLY A 10 1.81 -6.25 3.66
C GLY A 10 3.26 -6.28 4.17
N ALA A 11 3.47 -6.08 5.48
CA ALA A 11 4.80 -5.91 6.08
C ALA A 11 5.68 -7.18 6.05
N SER A 12 5.11 -8.36 5.78
CA SER A 12 5.86 -9.63 5.86
C SER A 12 6.87 -9.86 4.72
N SER A 13 6.94 -8.99 3.72
CA SER A 13 7.93 -9.13 2.62
C SER A 13 8.00 -7.89 1.71
N GLY A 14 8.98 -7.86 0.83
CA GLY A 14 9.11 -6.91 -0.26
C GLY A 14 9.08 -5.46 0.21
N LEU A 15 8.31 -4.63 -0.50
CA LEU A 15 8.24 -3.19 -0.24
C LEU A 15 7.70 -2.87 1.16
N GLY A 16 6.77 -3.69 1.70
CA GLY A 16 6.19 -3.50 3.03
C GLY A 16 7.22 -3.66 4.16
N SER A 17 8.10 -4.66 4.07
CA SER A 17 9.18 -4.85 5.05
C SER A 17 10.24 -3.74 4.95
N VAL A 18 10.50 -3.24 3.75
CA VAL A 18 11.40 -2.10 3.55
C VAL A 18 10.83 -0.83 4.19
N TYR A 19 9.52 -0.56 4.00
CA TYR A 19 8.87 0.55 4.68
C TYR A 19 9.01 0.47 6.21
N ALA A 20 8.81 -0.72 6.79
CA ALA A 20 8.96 -0.90 8.23
C ALA A 20 10.36 -0.50 8.72
N LYS A 21 11.41 -1.01 8.04
CA LYS A 21 12.80 -0.67 8.37
C LYS A 21 13.16 0.80 8.17
N LEU A 22 12.56 1.48 7.19
CA LEU A 22 12.81 2.91 6.97
C LEU A 22 12.05 3.80 7.94
N VAL A 23 10.84 3.43 8.29
CA VAL A 23 10.05 4.15 9.30
C VAL A 23 10.65 3.97 10.68
N ASP A 24 11.22 2.79 10.98
CA ASP A 24 11.94 2.50 12.22
C ASP A 24 13.13 3.44 12.50
N ARG A 25 13.74 3.99 11.46
CA ARG A 25 14.85 4.96 11.61
C ARG A 25 14.39 6.38 11.97
N ARG A 26 13.09 6.60 12.07
CA ARG A 26 12.53 7.93 12.29
C ARG A 26 12.34 8.22 13.77
N LYS A 27 12.86 9.38 14.22
CA LYS A 27 12.70 9.85 15.60
C LYS A 27 11.30 10.37 15.93
N ASP A 28 10.44 10.54 14.92
CA ASP A 28 9.08 11.06 15.08
C ASP A 28 8.02 9.92 15.08
N ILE A 29 8.43 8.69 15.38
CA ILE A 29 7.59 7.50 15.54
C ILE A 29 7.93 6.85 16.88
N ASP A 30 6.93 6.39 17.62
CA ASP A 30 7.11 5.73 18.90
C ASP A 30 6.85 4.23 18.81
N GLU A 31 5.97 3.78 17.87
CA GLU A 31 5.57 2.38 17.75
C GLU A 31 5.21 2.04 16.29
N ILE A 32 5.40 0.78 15.91
CA ILE A 32 5.07 0.26 14.58
C ILE A 32 4.06 -0.89 14.70
N LEU A 33 2.97 -0.84 13.93
CA LEU A 33 2.00 -1.93 13.79
C LEU A 33 2.21 -2.61 12.43
N LEU A 34 2.63 -3.87 12.46
CA LEU A 34 2.94 -4.69 11.30
C LEU A 34 1.77 -5.62 10.98
N ILE A 35 1.20 -5.52 9.79
CA ILE A 35 0.01 -6.28 9.38
C ILE A 35 0.32 -7.11 8.14
N ALA A 36 0.18 -8.44 8.22
CA ALA A 36 0.21 -9.37 7.11
C ALA A 36 -0.31 -10.75 7.57
N ARG A 37 -0.38 -11.73 6.65
CA ARG A 37 -0.87 -13.08 6.98
C ARG A 37 0.18 -13.97 7.64
N ARG A 38 1.47 -13.81 7.28
CA ARG A 38 2.58 -14.66 7.72
C ARG A 38 3.13 -14.13 9.03
N GLU A 39 2.68 -14.72 10.14
CA GLU A 39 3.04 -14.32 11.50
C GLU A 39 4.53 -14.50 11.77
N ASP A 40 5.09 -15.63 11.36
CA ASP A 40 6.52 -15.95 11.47
C ASP A 40 7.41 -14.85 10.89
N LYS A 41 7.09 -14.39 9.67
CA LYS A 41 7.84 -13.31 9.01
C LYS A 41 7.62 -11.94 9.67
N LEU A 42 6.45 -11.70 10.24
CA LEU A 42 6.19 -10.47 10.98
C LEU A 42 6.97 -10.43 12.29
N LEU A 43 7.03 -11.54 13.02
CA LEU A 43 7.80 -11.67 14.26
C LEU A 43 9.31 -11.52 13.99
N ALA A 44 9.81 -12.17 12.94
CA ALA A 44 11.19 -12.00 12.52
C ALA A 44 11.51 -10.52 12.17
N LEU A 45 10.64 -9.85 11.40
CA LEU A 45 10.82 -8.43 11.11
C LEU A 45 10.76 -7.57 12.39
N ALA A 46 9.81 -7.83 13.27
CA ALA A 46 9.66 -7.07 14.52
C ALA A 46 10.90 -7.15 15.41
N SER A 47 11.59 -8.30 15.44
CA SER A 47 12.83 -8.47 16.22
C SER A 47 14.04 -7.70 15.64
N GLU A 48 13.97 -7.26 14.38
CA GLU A 48 15.01 -6.45 13.73
C GLU A 48 14.81 -4.93 13.93
N LEU A 49 13.63 -4.49 14.41
CA LEU A 49 13.29 -3.09 14.56
C LEU A 49 13.72 -2.55 15.93
N ALA A 50 14.15 -1.28 15.95
CA ALA A 50 14.56 -0.58 17.17
C ALA A 50 13.35 -0.07 17.97
N HIS A 51 12.27 0.36 17.28
CA HIS A 51 11.05 0.79 17.95
C HIS A 51 10.19 -0.41 18.34
N PRO A 52 9.39 -0.31 19.41
CA PRO A 52 8.39 -1.30 19.75
C PRO A 52 7.50 -1.63 18.55
N ALA A 53 7.43 -2.90 18.19
CA ALA A 53 6.63 -3.37 17.06
C ALA A 53 5.56 -4.35 17.51
N THR A 54 4.31 -4.06 17.17
CA THR A 54 3.19 -4.98 17.39
C THR A 54 2.91 -5.74 16.10
N VAL A 55 2.79 -7.06 16.22
CA VAL A 55 2.46 -7.95 15.10
C VAL A 55 0.95 -8.24 15.12
N LEU A 56 0.29 -8.05 13.98
CA LEU A 56 -1.12 -8.34 13.80
C LEU A 56 -1.33 -9.24 12.57
N PRO A 57 -1.34 -10.58 12.75
CA PRO A 57 -1.51 -11.52 11.66
C PRO A 57 -2.97 -11.52 11.18
N LEU A 58 -3.21 -10.88 10.01
CA LEU A 58 -4.52 -10.71 9.41
C LEU A 58 -4.52 -11.06 7.92
N ASP A 59 -5.57 -11.75 7.48
CA ASP A 59 -5.97 -11.78 6.08
C ASP A 59 -6.97 -10.64 5.81
N LEU A 60 -6.49 -9.53 5.27
CA LEU A 60 -7.29 -8.31 5.06
C LEU A 60 -8.43 -8.49 4.06
N THR A 61 -8.51 -9.62 3.32
CA THR A 61 -9.64 -9.92 2.44
C THR A 61 -10.90 -10.32 3.23
N LYS A 62 -10.75 -10.62 4.51
CA LYS A 62 -11.85 -11.02 5.38
C LYS A 62 -12.39 -9.83 6.18
N SER A 63 -13.71 -9.64 6.23
CA SER A 63 -14.35 -8.53 6.98
C SER A 63 -13.96 -8.53 8.46
N ALA A 64 -13.97 -9.70 9.10
CA ALA A 64 -13.55 -9.85 10.50
C ALA A 64 -12.12 -9.36 10.77
N SER A 65 -11.24 -9.34 9.77
CA SER A 65 -9.89 -8.79 9.92
C SER A 65 -9.88 -7.28 10.05
N ILE A 66 -10.81 -6.59 9.41
CA ILE A 66 -10.96 -5.14 9.55
C ILE A 66 -11.49 -4.79 10.94
N ASP A 67 -12.41 -5.60 11.50
CA ASP A 67 -12.89 -5.39 12.86
C ASP A 67 -11.79 -5.65 13.89
N ARG A 68 -10.96 -6.67 13.69
CA ARG A 68 -9.75 -6.90 14.51
C ARG A 68 -8.75 -5.74 14.42
N LEU A 69 -8.58 -5.13 13.25
CA LEU A 69 -7.75 -3.92 13.09
C LEU A 69 -8.34 -2.75 13.89
N LYS A 70 -9.65 -2.51 13.80
CA LYS A 70 -10.31 -1.46 14.59
C LYS A 70 -10.10 -1.66 16.10
N ILE A 71 -10.36 -2.88 16.60
CA ILE A 71 -10.16 -3.24 18.01
C ILE A 71 -8.70 -3.00 18.43
N ALA A 72 -7.73 -3.38 17.60
CA ALA A 72 -6.32 -3.15 17.90
C ALA A 72 -5.97 -1.65 17.98
N LEU A 73 -6.51 -0.83 17.07
CA LEU A 73 -6.29 0.62 17.09
C LEU A 73 -6.97 1.29 18.29
N GLU A 74 -8.21 0.89 18.62
CA GLU A 74 -8.92 1.39 19.80
C GLU A 74 -8.18 1.03 21.09
N SER A 75 -7.71 -0.22 21.21
CA SER A 75 -6.94 -0.68 22.36
C SER A 75 -5.65 0.13 22.56
N LYS A 76 -4.95 0.46 21.47
CA LYS A 76 -3.75 1.30 21.51
C LYS A 76 -4.09 2.75 21.88
N ALA A 77 -5.16 3.30 21.38
CA ALA A 77 -5.60 4.66 21.73
C ALA A 77 -5.94 4.78 23.22
N LYS A 78 -6.52 3.75 23.83
CA LYS A 78 -6.85 3.70 25.27
C LYS A 78 -5.64 3.50 26.21
N ARG A 79 -4.52 3.00 25.71
CA ARG A 79 -3.29 2.77 26.52
C ARG A 79 -2.52 4.04 26.84
N SER A 80 -2.86 5.16 26.24
CA SER A 80 -2.21 6.43 26.54
C SER A 80 -2.61 6.94 27.91
N PRO A 81 -1.67 7.45 28.73
CA PRO A 81 -1.97 8.01 30.06
C PRO A 81 -2.94 9.20 30.03
N PHE A 82 -3.21 9.78 28.87
CA PHE A 82 -4.17 10.88 28.70
C PHE A 82 -5.59 10.41 28.32
N ALA A 83 -5.82 9.10 28.13
CA ALA A 83 -7.15 8.59 27.79
C ALA A 83 -8.16 8.78 28.93
N GLU A 84 -7.73 8.74 30.18
CA GLU A 84 -8.60 8.97 31.35
C GLU A 84 -9.06 10.43 31.48
N LEU A 85 -8.23 11.41 31.08
CA LEU A 85 -8.64 12.83 31.08
C LEU A 85 -9.65 13.16 29.97
N ALA A 86 -9.63 12.45 28.85
CA ALA A 86 -10.51 12.66 27.72
C ALA A 86 -11.93 12.06 27.92
N LEU A 87 -12.07 11.08 28.84
CA LEU A 87 -13.40 10.51 29.16
C LEU A 87 -14.34 11.49 29.86
N SER A 88 -13.83 12.57 30.45
CA SER A 88 -14.66 13.59 31.14
C SER A 88 -15.20 14.68 30.22
N ALA A 89 -14.76 14.75 28.95
CA ALA A 89 -15.24 15.71 27.95
C ALA A 89 -15.88 14.97 26.77
N ALA A 90 -17.01 14.33 27.05
CA ALA A 90 -17.75 13.58 26.02
C ALA A 90 -18.37 14.52 25.01
N THR A 91 -17.88 14.54 23.77
CA THR A 91 -18.72 14.73 22.56
C THR A 91 -18.03 14.41 21.23
N GLU A 92 -16.76 14.06 21.17
CA GLU A 92 -16.17 13.55 19.91
C GLU A 92 -15.28 12.34 20.19
N LYS A 93 -15.42 11.29 19.35
CA LYS A 93 -14.50 10.14 19.31
C LYS A 93 -13.10 10.60 18.82
N SER A 94 -12.42 11.45 19.58
CA SER A 94 -11.06 11.87 19.27
C SER A 94 -10.11 10.90 19.96
N GLY A 95 -9.24 10.25 19.20
CA GLY A 95 -8.17 9.39 19.70
C GLY A 95 -7.09 10.23 20.40
N ASP A 96 -7.39 10.80 21.58
CA ASP A 96 -6.52 11.76 22.26
C ASP A 96 -5.22 11.16 22.82
N GLY A 97 -5.13 9.83 22.88
CA GLY A 97 -3.94 9.14 23.34
C GLY A 97 -2.93 8.73 22.27
N MET A 98 -3.36 8.65 21.01
CA MET A 98 -2.55 8.15 19.91
C MET A 98 -2.82 8.93 18.62
N THR A 99 -1.82 9.07 17.77
CA THR A 99 -1.99 9.49 16.38
C THR A 99 -1.30 8.51 15.43
N ILE A 100 -1.96 8.14 14.34
CA ILE A 100 -1.34 7.42 13.24
C ILE A 100 -0.57 8.45 12.41
N ALA A 101 0.75 8.49 12.57
CA ALA A 101 1.64 9.38 11.81
C ALA A 101 1.81 8.88 10.37
N PHE A 102 1.89 7.56 10.18
CA PHE A 102 1.95 6.89 8.87
C PHE A 102 0.97 5.74 8.82
N PHE A 103 0.15 5.73 7.79
CA PHE A 103 -0.59 4.54 7.37
C PHE A 103 -0.14 4.16 5.96
N ILE A 104 0.52 3.00 5.83
CA ILE A 104 1.10 2.53 4.56
C ILE A 104 0.34 1.30 4.08
N ASN A 105 -0.52 1.48 3.10
CA ASN A 105 -1.22 0.42 2.40
C ASN A 105 -0.30 -0.21 1.35
N CYS A 106 0.44 -1.23 1.74
CA CYS A 106 1.37 -1.96 0.88
C CYS A 106 0.93 -3.40 0.59
N ALA A 107 -0.11 -3.91 1.27
CA ALA A 107 -0.67 -5.22 0.96
C ALA A 107 -1.26 -5.23 -0.46
N GLY A 108 -0.88 -6.22 -1.24
CA GLY A 108 -1.39 -6.39 -2.60
C GLY A 108 -0.83 -7.64 -3.26
N ILE A 109 -1.55 -8.14 -4.25
CA ILE A 109 -1.17 -9.27 -5.09
C ILE A 109 -1.42 -8.94 -6.55
N GLY A 110 -0.74 -9.64 -7.45
CA GLY A 110 -0.97 -9.59 -8.89
C GLY A 110 -0.91 -10.97 -9.51
N LYS A 111 -1.53 -11.14 -10.67
CA LYS A 111 -1.39 -12.32 -11.52
C LYS A 111 -1.11 -11.89 -12.95
N ILE A 112 -0.21 -12.62 -13.59
CA ILE A 112 0.18 -12.44 -15.00
C ILE A 112 -0.38 -13.63 -15.75
N GLY A 113 -1.18 -13.39 -16.78
CA GLY A 113 -1.75 -14.46 -17.61
C GLY A 113 -2.91 -13.96 -18.47
N ASP A 114 -3.35 -14.81 -19.39
CA ASP A 114 -4.51 -14.55 -20.21
C ASP A 114 -5.81 -14.61 -19.36
N TYR A 115 -6.84 -13.96 -19.86
CA TYR A 115 -8.14 -13.90 -19.18
C TYR A 115 -8.75 -15.27 -18.85
N CYS A 116 -8.45 -16.27 -19.67
CA CYS A 116 -8.93 -17.64 -19.47
C CYS A 116 -8.02 -18.51 -18.58
N ASP A 117 -6.78 -18.09 -18.35
CA ASP A 117 -5.80 -18.87 -17.59
C ASP A 117 -5.71 -18.44 -16.11
N ILE A 118 -6.18 -17.25 -15.78
CA ILE A 118 -6.23 -16.79 -14.38
C ILE A 118 -7.51 -17.31 -13.72
N ALA A 119 -7.35 -18.09 -12.66
CA ALA A 119 -8.47 -18.63 -11.92
C ALA A 119 -9.40 -17.51 -11.40
N ARG A 120 -10.71 -17.80 -11.37
CA ARG A 120 -11.73 -16.88 -10.87
C ARG A 120 -11.38 -16.40 -9.44
N GLU A 121 -10.96 -17.31 -8.59
CA GLU A 121 -10.61 -17.07 -7.18
C GLU A 121 -9.42 -16.11 -7.07
N ASP A 122 -8.43 -16.19 -7.98
CA ASP A 122 -7.31 -15.27 -8.04
C ASP A 122 -7.77 -13.86 -8.46
N ASN A 123 -8.68 -13.74 -9.40
CA ASN A 123 -9.27 -12.46 -9.80
C ASN A 123 -10.07 -11.82 -8.65
N GLU A 124 -10.95 -12.59 -8.01
CA GLU A 124 -11.74 -12.14 -6.86
C GLU A 124 -10.81 -11.70 -5.71
N ARG A 125 -9.75 -12.45 -5.46
CA ARG A 125 -8.77 -12.13 -4.42
C ARG A 125 -7.96 -10.86 -4.74
N MET A 126 -7.59 -10.62 -6.01
CA MET A 126 -6.95 -9.36 -6.42
C MET A 126 -7.85 -8.18 -6.12
N ILE A 127 -9.14 -8.24 -6.47
CA ILE A 127 -10.10 -7.17 -6.21
C ILE A 127 -10.32 -6.99 -4.70
N ALA A 128 -10.53 -8.07 -3.98
CA ALA A 128 -10.76 -8.04 -2.54
C ALA A 128 -9.57 -7.43 -1.78
N LEU A 129 -8.32 -7.83 -2.11
CA LEU A 129 -7.16 -7.34 -1.39
C LEU A 129 -6.73 -5.94 -1.86
N ASN A 130 -6.60 -5.74 -3.19
CA ASN A 130 -6.02 -4.52 -3.73
C ASN A 130 -6.99 -3.32 -3.66
N CYS A 131 -8.30 -3.55 -3.64
CA CYS A 131 -9.32 -2.51 -3.61
C CYS A 131 -10.06 -2.48 -2.27
N THR A 132 -10.91 -3.46 -2.00
CA THR A 132 -11.81 -3.46 -0.83
C THR A 132 -11.04 -3.40 0.48
N ALA A 133 -10.06 -4.28 0.67
CA ALA A 133 -9.27 -4.32 1.90
C ALA A 133 -8.45 -3.04 2.11
N LEU A 134 -7.86 -2.51 1.03
CA LEU A 134 -7.11 -1.26 1.06
C LEU A 134 -7.98 -0.09 1.53
N VAL A 135 -9.17 0.06 0.97
CA VAL A 135 -10.12 1.11 1.35
C VAL A 135 -10.54 0.93 2.80
N ASN A 136 -11.01 -0.27 3.19
CA ASN A 136 -11.52 -0.53 4.53
C ASN A 136 -10.46 -0.33 5.62
N ALA A 137 -9.21 -0.76 5.37
CA ALA A 137 -8.11 -0.57 6.31
C ALA A 137 -7.74 0.92 6.46
N ALA A 138 -7.73 1.68 5.36
CA ALA A 138 -7.51 3.12 5.41
C ALA A 138 -8.64 3.81 6.20
N LEU A 139 -9.91 3.53 5.87
CA LEU A 139 -11.07 4.15 6.54
C LEU A 139 -11.09 3.81 8.04
N ALA A 140 -10.75 2.59 8.44
CA ALA A 140 -10.61 2.21 9.85
C ALA A 140 -9.54 3.02 10.60
N SER A 141 -8.54 3.53 9.89
CA SER A 141 -7.41 4.26 10.46
C SER A 141 -7.63 5.79 10.50
N LEU A 142 -8.48 6.33 9.63
CA LEU A 142 -8.74 7.77 9.51
C LEU A 142 -9.17 8.46 10.82
N PRO A 143 -9.96 7.85 11.73
CA PRO A 143 -10.30 8.48 13.01
C PRO A 143 -9.09 8.80 13.88
N TYR A 144 -7.99 8.06 13.70
CA TYR A 144 -6.75 8.23 14.47
C TYR A 144 -5.69 9.07 13.75
N MET A 145 -5.98 9.58 12.54
CA MET A 145 -5.09 10.43 11.76
C MET A 145 -5.41 11.90 12.00
N LYS A 146 -4.37 12.69 12.25
CA LYS A 146 -4.45 14.12 12.54
C LYS A 146 -3.70 14.93 11.46
N ARG A 147 -3.73 16.25 11.57
CA ARG A 147 -2.95 17.15 10.69
C ARG A 147 -1.47 16.73 10.65
N GLY A 148 -0.95 16.57 9.44
CA GLY A 148 0.42 16.10 9.20
C GLY A 148 0.57 14.58 9.07
N SER A 149 -0.45 13.79 9.41
CA SER A 149 -0.49 12.34 9.14
C SER A 149 -0.38 12.04 7.65
N ARG A 150 0.23 10.91 7.31
CA ARG A 150 0.52 10.50 5.93
C ARG A 150 -0.13 9.16 5.62
N LEU A 151 -1.06 9.16 4.66
CA LEU A 151 -1.64 7.97 4.08
C LEU A 151 -0.92 7.67 2.76
N ILE A 152 -0.20 6.57 2.69
CA ILE A 152 0.55 6.14 1.51
C ILE A 152 -0.11 4.88 0.95
N ASN A 153 -0.64 4.96 -0.26
CA ASN A 153 -1.29 3.84 -0.93
C ASN A 153 -0.42 3.35 -2.10
N VAL A 154 0.00 2.09 -2.05
CA VAL A 154 0.83 1.49 -3.10
C VAL A 154 -0.05 1.04 -4.27
N SER A 155 -0.03 1.85 -5.33
CA SER A 155 -0.56 1.55 -6.65
C SER A 155 0.50 0.85 -7.52
N SER A 156 0.61 1.21 -8.78
CA SER A 156 1.59 0.72 -9.76
C SER A 156 1.61 1.63 -10.98
N THR A 157 2.66 1.59 -11.80
CA THR A 157 2.64 2.15 -13.16
C THR A 157 1.57 1.52 -14.05
N SER A 158 1.15 0.28 -13.75
CA SER A 158 0.03 -0.37 -14.43
C SER A 158 -1.31 0.37 -14.26
N ALA A 159 -1.39 1.35 -13.36
CA ALA A 159 -2.55 2.22 -13.20
C ALA A 159 -2.69 3.28 -14.30
N PHE A 160 -1.65 3.52 -15.11
CA PHE A 160 -1.63 4.61 -16.08
C PHE A 160 -2.28 4.25 -17.42
N GLN A 161 -2.33 2.97 -17.75
CA GLN A 161 -2.97 2.44 -18.96
C GLN A 161 -3.54 1.04 -18.73
N PRO A 162 -4.42 0.53 -19.60
CA PRO A 162 -4.76 -0.89 -19.66
C PRO A 162 -3.55 -1.72 -20.09
N PHE A 163 -3.40 -2.93 -19.52
CA PHE A 163 -2.33 -3.85 -19.87
C PHE A 163 -2.89 -5.23 -20.19
N GLN A 164 -2.58 -5.76 -21.37
CA GLN A 164 -2.82 -7.15 -21.72
C GLN A 164 -2.04 -8.05 -20.78
N HIS A 165 -2.58 -9.22 -20.46
CA HIS A 165 -2.04 -10.20 -19.50
C HIS A 165 -1.89 -9.73 -18.05
N LEU A 166 -2.43 -8.52 -17.74
CA LEU A 166 -2.47 -7.92 -16.39
C LEU A 166 -3.82 -7.25 -16.13
N ALA A 167 -4.87 -7.57 -16.88
CA ALA A 167 -6.10 -6.78 -16.96
C ALA A 167 -6.70 -6.46 -15.58
N VAL A 168 -6.98 -7.48 -14.75
CA VAL A 168 -7.58 -7.29 -13.43
C VAL A 168 -6.61 -6.56 -12.49
N TYR A 169 -5.33 -6.94 -12.49
CA TYR A 169 -4.33 -6.24 -11.67
C TYR A 169 -4.23 -4.76 -12.02
N ALA A 170 -4.09 -4.42 -13.31
CA ALA A 170 -4.00 -3.04 -13.76
C ALA A 170 -5.27 -2.25 -13.39
N ALA A 171 -6.45 -2.84 -13.55
CA ALA A 171 -7.71 -2.23 -13.14
C ALA A 171 -7.76 -1.95 -11.63
N THR A 172 -7.31 -2.90 -10.78
CA THR A 172 -7.23 -2.66 -9.33
C THR A 172 -6.26 -1.54 -8.96
N LYS A 173 -5.14 -1.41 -9.69
CA LYS A 173 -4.16 -0.35 -9.42
C LYS A 173 -4.62 1.01 -9.95
N ALA A 174 -5.39 1.05 -11.02
CA ALA A 174 -6.07 2.26 -11.50
C ALA A 174 -7.13 2.73 -10.48
N PHE A 175 -7.89 1.79 -9.89
CA PHE A 175 -8.80 2.08 -8.78
C PHE A 175 -8.06 2.76 -7.60
N VAL A 176 -6.95 2.16 -7.14
CA VAL A 176 -6.16 2.72 -6.02
C VAL A 176 -5.66 4.13 -6.33
N LEU A 177 -5.15 4.35 -7.55
CA LEU A 177 -4.67 5.67 -7.98
C LEU A 177 -5.80 6.71 -7.98
N SER A 178 -6.95 6.38 -8.56
CA SER A 178 -8.11 7.25 -8.65
C SER A 178 -8.67 7.58 -7.26
N TRP A 179 -8.91 6.55 -6.45
CA TRP A 179 -9.42 6.68 -5.08
C TRP A 179 -8.48 7.52 -4.20
N SER A 180 -7.17 7.29 -4.26
CA SER A 180 -6.20 8.05 -3.47
C SER A 180 -6.23 9.53 -3.81
N ARG A 181 -6.39 9.87 -5.09
CA ARG A 181 -6.47 11.27 -5.54
C ARG A 181 -7.75 11.96 -5.10
N ALA A 182 -8.89 11.26 -5.12
CA ALA A 182 -10.16 11.78 -4.61
C ALA A 182 -10.09 11.99 -3.09
N LEU A 183 -9.71 10.94 -2.34
CA LEU A 183 -9.60 10.98 -0.89
C LEU A 183 -8.66 12.09 -0.39
N ARG A 184 -7.61 12.41 -1.15
CA ARG A 184 -6.71 13.51 -0.83
C ARG A 184 -7.44 14.84 -0.70
N TRP A 185 -8.40 15.12 -1.57
CA TRP A 185 -9.19 16.35 -1.52
C TRP A 185 -10.21 16.33 -0.38
N GLU A 186 -10.83 15.19 -0.11
CA GLU A 186 -11.74 15.01 1.02
C GLU A 186 -11.04 15.25 2.37
N LEU A 187 -9.77 14.85 2.48
CA LEU A 187 -8.98 14.99 3.70
C LEU A 187 -8.14 16.28 3.75
N PHE A 188 -8.26 17.15 2.75
CA PHE A 188 -7.46 18.37 2.66
C PHE A 188 -7.66 19.30 3.85
N SER A 189 -8.91 19.56 4.24
CA SER A 189 -9.27 20.39 5.40
C SER A 189 -8.73 19.84 6.72
N ARG A 190 -8.67 18.50 6.86
CA ARG A 190 -8.07 17.82 8.00
C ARG A 190 -6.53 17.89 8.00
N GLY A 191 -5.91 18.33 6.92
CA GLY A 191 -4.45 18.39 6.77
C GLY A 191 -3.77 17.02 6.72
N ILE A 192 -4.50 15.96 6.38
CA ILE A 192 -3.96 14.61 6.17
C ILE A 192 -3.44 14.53 4.73
N ARG A 193 -2.21 14.02 4.59
CA ARG A 193 -1.53 13.91 3.30
C ARG A 193 -1.76 12.54 2.69
N VAL A 194 -2.33 12.49 1.49
CA VAL A 194 -2.54 11.22 0.77
C VAL A 194 -1.63 11.19 -0.46
N THR A 195 -0.83 10.12 -0.57
CA THR A 195 0.11 9.90 -1.68
C THR A 195 -0.13 8.52 -2.30
N ALA A 196 -0.39 8.48 -3.61
CA ALA A 196 -0.38 7.25 -4.38
C ALA A 196 1.04 6.97 -4.90
N VAL A 197 1.58 5.80 -4.60
CA VAL A 197 2.91 5.36 -5.04
C VAL A 197 2.74 4.44 -6.23
N CYS A 198 3.38 4.77 -7.36
CA CYS A 198 3.28 4.03 -8.60
C CYS A 198 4.66 3.46 -9.00
N PRO A 199 5.12 2.37 -8.35
CA PRO A 199 6.37 1.72 -8.71
C PRO A 199 6.24 0.98 -10.05
N TYR A 200 7.39 0.76 -10.69
CA TYR A 200 7.53 -0.17 -11.81
C TYR A 200 7.69 -1.61 -11.29
N TRP A 201 8.29 -2.51 -12.06
CA TRP A 201 8.51 -3.89 -11.61
C TRP A 201 9.44 -3.95 -10.40
N MET A 202 8.98 -4.58 -9.32
CA MET A 202 9.77 -4.80 -8.11
C MET A 202 10.55 -6.12 -8.20
N THR A 203 11.64 -6.12 -8.96
CA THR A 203 12.38 -7.35 -9.31
C THR A 203 13.06 -8.05 -8.12
N LYS A 204 13.43 -7.29 -7.08
CA LYS A 204 14.07 -7.83 -5.86
C LYS A 204 13.06 -8.26 -4.78
N THR A 205 11.85 -8.64 -5.19
CA THR A 205 10.78 -9.05 -4.26
C THR A 205 10.14 -10.36 -4.71
N GLU A 206 9.37 -10.99 -3.82
CA GLU A 206 8.57 -12.18 -4.13
C GLU A 206 7.40 -11.88 -5.10
N PHE A 207 7.14 -10.61 -5.42
CA PHE A 207 5.93 -10.18 -6.14
C PHE A 207 5.82 -10.81 -7.53
N ILE A 208 6.88 -10.72 -8.35
CA ILE A 208 6.88 -11.24 -9.74
C ILE A 208 6.72 -12.76 -9.74
N LYS A 209 7.50 -13.47 -8.89
CA LYS A 209 7.40 -14.93 -8.74
C LYS A 209 5.98 -15.35 -8.37
N ASN A 210 5.35 -14.64 -7.43
CA ASN A 210 3.98 -14.93 -7.01
C ASN A 210 2.94 -14.55 -8.08
N ALA A 211 3.22 -13.51 -8.89
CA ALA A 211 2.33 -13.10 -9.98
C ALA A 211 2.34 -14.11 -11.13
N GLN A 212 3.46 -14.79 -11.37
CA GLN A 212 3.58 -15.85 -12.38
C GLN A 212 3.10 -17.22 -11.90
N SER A 213 2.96 -17.44 -10.59
CA SER A 213 2.56 -18.73 -10.03
C SER A 213 1.06 -19.00 -10.22
N GLY A 214 0.70 -20.19 -10.69
CA GLY A 214 -0.68 -20.67 -10.77
C GLY A 214 -1.55 -20.01 -11.85
N ALA A 215 -0.98 -19.24 -12.76
CA ALA A 215 -1.73 -18.57 -13.82
C ALA A 215 -1.69 -19.32 -15.16
N GLY A 216 -1.80 -20.64 -15.14
CA GLY A 216 -1.92 -21.48 -16.31
C GLY A 216 -0.74 -21.40 -17.29
N ARG A 217 -1.00 -21.70 -18.57
CA ARG A 217 0.03 -21.74 -19.63
C ARG A 217 0.61 -20.37 -19.97
N SER A 218 -0.17 -19.31 -19.80
CA SER A 218 0.23 -17.93 -20.13
C SER A 218 0.87 -17.18 -18.96
N SER A 219 1.18 -17.86 -17.85
CA SER A 219 1.81 -17.22 -16.68
C SER A 219 3.13 -16.49 -16.99
N HIS A 220 3.80 -16.88 -18.08
CA HIS A 220 5.01 -16.27 -18.62
C HIS A 220 4.76 -15.37 -19.83
N ALA A 221 3.53 -14.90 -20.06
CA ALA A 221 3.21 -13.98 -21.15
C ALA A 221 4.05 -12.70 -21.09
N ILE A 222 4.44 -12.29 -19.87
CA ILE A 222 5.43 -11.24 -19.63
C ILE A 222 6.68 -11.91 -19.08
N ARG A 223 7.74 -11.92 -19.86
CA ARG A 223 9.03 -12.59 -19.52
C ARG A 223 10.10 -11.60 -19.11
N ASN A 224 10.03 -10.39 -19.63
CA ASN A 224 11.06 -9.38 -19.47
C ASN A 224 10.65 -8.33 -18.41
N PHE A 225 11.43 -8.23 -17.35
CA PHE A 225 11.25 -7.29 -16.25
C PHE A 225 12.44 -6.34 -16.16
N HIS A 226 12.89 -5.86 -17.35
CA HIS A 226 14.00 -4.93 -17.43
C HIS A 226 13.71 -3.63 -16.69
N PHE A 227 14.77 -2.97 -16.20
CA PHE A 227 14.69 -1.68 -15.51
C PHE A 227 13.80 -1.69 -14.25
N GLY A 228 13.75 -2.82 -13.54
CA GLY A 228 12.97 -2.94 -12.32
C GLY A 228 13.40 -1.94 -11.24
N ASP A 229 12.43 -1.46 -10.47
CA ASP A 229 12.70 -0.56 -9.34
C ASP A 229 13.30 -1.33 -8.16
N ASP A 230 14.25 -0.72 -7.47
CA ASP A 230 14.75 -1.21 -6.19
C ASP A 230 13.74 -0.82 -5.10
N PRO A 231 13.27 -1.78 -4.28
CA PRO A 231 12.28 -1.51 -3.24
C PRO A 231 12.75 -0.51 -2.17
N VAL A 232 14.07 -0.42 -1.91
CA VAL A 232 14.63 0.55 -0.96
C VAL A 232 14.52 1.96 -1.54
N VAL A 233 14.93 2.15 -2.79
CA VAL A 233 14.81 3.43 -3.49
C VAL A 233 13.35 3.84 -3.61
N ALA A 234 12.47 2.91 -3.98
CA ALA A 234 11.04 3.17 -4.11
C ALA A 234 10.40 3.61 -2.78
N ALA A 235 10.75 2.97 -1.68
CA ALA A 235 10.25 3.33 -0.35
C ALA A 235 10.78 4.71 0.08
N HIS A 236 12.07 5.01 -0.14
CA HIS A 236 12.63 6.34 0.15
C HIS A 236 11.94 7.44 -0.65
N HIS A 237 11.79 7.28 -1.96
CA HIS A 237 11.11 8.27 -2.82
C HIS A 237 9.66 8.50 -2.37
N SER A 238 8.94 7.44 -1.99
CA SER A 238 7.55 7.57 -1.55
C SER A 238 7.42 8.27 -0.20
N LEU A 239 8.29 7.97 0.76
CA LEU A 239 8.33 8.66 2.05
C LEU A 239 8.69 10.15 1.88
N TRP A 240 9.67 10.47 1.03
CA TRP A 240 10.03 11.84 0.68
C TRP A 240 8.88 12.57 -0.01
N ALA A 241 8.26 11.98 -1.04
CA ALA A 241 7.13 12.55 -1.75
C ALA A 241 5.92 12.82 -0.83
N SER A 242 5.66 11.90 0.13
CA SER A 242 4.60 12.09 1.13
C SER A 242 4.94 13.24 2.09
N ALA A 243 6.22 13.48 2.39
CA ALA A 243 6.67 14.62 3.18
C ALA A 243 6.44 15.96 2.46
N LEU A 244 6.65 15.98 1.15
CA LEU A 244 6.36 17.12 0.27
C LEU A 244 4.88 17.22 -0.11
N ASN A 245 4.03 16.34 0.42
CA ASN A 245 2.61 16.31 0.12
C ASN A 245 2.30 16.15 -1.38
N LEU A 246 3.10 15.35 -2.11
CA LEU A 246 2.84 15.08 -3.52
C LEU A 246 1.70 14.06 -3.69
N PRO A 247 0.75 14.29 -4.61
CA PRO A 247 -0.42 13.41 -4.77
C PRO A 247 -0.07 12.04 -5.38
N VAL A 248 0.94 12.00 -6.26
CA VAL A 248 1.36 10.79 -6.98
C VAL A 248 2.86 10.81 -7.12
N VAL A 249 3.51 9.71 -6.82
CA VAL A 249 4.95 9.52 -7.01
C VAL A 249 5.22 8.28 -7.85
N THR A 250 6.14 8.41 -8.79
CA THR A 250 6.80 7.33 -9.52
C THR A 250 8.19 7.12 -8.93
N THR A 251 8.69 5.90 -8.94
CA THR A 251 9.86 5.52 -8.15
C THR A 251 11.16 5.42 -8.93
N GLY A 252 11.08 5.51 -10.27
CA GLY A 252 12.24 5.47 -11.17
C GLY A 252 12.04 6.30 -12.44
N ALA A 253 13.07 6.39 -13.28
CA ALA A 253 13.03 7.13 -14.53
C ALA A 253 12.01 6.53 -15.52
N VAL A 254 12.00 5.20 -15.66
CA VAL A 254 11.07 4.49 -16.55
C VAL A 254 9.62 4.71 -16.12
N SER A 255 9.32 4.59 -14.82
CA SER A 255 7.98 4.84 -14.29
C SER A 255 7.54 6.30 -14.48
N THR A 256 8.46 7.24 -14.39
CA THR A 256 8.18 8.67 -14.60
C THR A 256 7.91 8.96 -16.07
N LEU A 257 8.74 8.44 -16.97
CA LEU A 257 8.54 8.57 -18.40
C LEU A 257 7.21 7.94 -18.84
N HIS A 258 6.92 6.72 -18.40
CA HIS A 258 5.65 6.05 -18.66
C HIS A 258 4.45 6.88 -18.21
N ARG A 259 4.50 7.47 -17.01
CA ARG A 259 3.44 8.36 -16.51
C ARG A 259 3.21 9.57 -17.40
N ILE A 260 4.27 10.16 -17.96
CA ILE A 260 4.17 11.32 -18.85
C ILE A 260 3.57 10.88 -20.18
N ILE A 261 4.10 9.82 -20.78
CA ILE A 261 3.66 9.30 -22.08
C ILE A 261 2.17 8.89 -22.01
N ALA A 262 1.76 8.17 -20.97
CA ALA A 262 0.37 7.72 -20.77
C ALA A 262 -0.65 8.88 -20.58
N LYS A 263 -0.20 10.13 -20.40
CA LYS A 263 -1.08 11.31 -20.36
C LYS A 263 -1.30 11.92 -21.74
N VAL A 264 -0.39 11.71 -22.66
CA VAL A 264 -0.36 12.38 -23.96
C VAL A 264 -0.81 11.43 -25.07
N ILE A 265 -0.37 10.17 -24.99
CA ILE A 265 -0.67 9.18 -26.02
C ILE A 265 -2.03 8.51 -25.71
N PRO A 266 -2.93 8.35 -26.71
CA PRO A 266 -4.16 7.60 -26.57
C PRO A 266 -3.89 6.18 -26.05
N ARG A 267 -4.82 5.68 -25.23
CA ARG A 267 -4.65 4.40 -24.54
C ARG A 267 -4.54 3.22 -25.48
N GLU A 268 -5.22 3.25 -26.61
CA GLU A 268 -5.21 2.24 -27.66
C GLU A 268 -3.82 2.11 -28.29
N ILE A 269 -3.15 3.24 -28.53
CA ILE A 269 -1.78 3.26 -29.03
C ILE A 269 -0.81 2.73 -27.96
N MET A 270 -1.02 3.10 -26.70
CA MET A 270 -0.22 2.60 -25.60
C MET A 270 -0.35 1.07 -25.42
N GLN A 271 -1.53 0.50 -25.67
CA GLN A 271 -1.75 -0.94 -25.66
C GLN A 271 -1.00 -1.64 -26.80
N LEU A 272 -0.98 -1.06 -27.99
CA LEU A 272 -0.20 -1.58 -29.12
C LEU A 272 1.29 -1.55 -28.84
N LEU A 273 1.81 -0.44 -28.32
CA LEU A 273 3.21 -0.29 -27.92
C LEU A 273 3.60 -1.29 -26.83
N TRP A 274 2.71 -1.56 -25.88
CA TRP A 274 2.92 -2.58 -24.86
C TRP A 274 2.99 -3.98 -25.45
N GLU A 275 2.12 -4.31 -26.40
CA GLU A 275 2.15 -5.61 -27.06
C GLU A 275 3.45 -5.84 -27.82
N LEU A 276 3.94 -4.83 -28.54
CA LEU A 276 5.24 -4.89 -29.22
C LEU A 276 6.39 -5.04 -28.22
N TRP A 277 6.36 -4.28 -27.13
CA TRP A 277 7.40 -4.33 -26.09
C TRP A 277 7.51 -5.69 -25.40
N ARG A 278 6.40 -6.34 -25.10
CA ARG A 278 6.42 -7.62 -24.40
C ARG A 278 6.90 -8.80 -25.26
N LEU A 279 6.84 -8.66 -26.61
CA LEU A 279 7.31 -9.65 -27.57
C LEU A 279 8.83 -9.58 -27.80
N LEU A 280 9.46 -8.43 -27.49
CA LEU A 280 10.91 -8.23 -27.49
C LEU A 280 11.53 -8.74 -26.19
#